data_5e89baf8bc5ecaea5b3fac40499ffe27
#
_entry.id   5e89baf8bc5ecaea5b3fac40499ffe27
#
_cell.length_a   1.000
_cell.length_b   1.000
_cell.length_c   1.000
_cell.angle_alpha   90.00
_cell.angle_beta   90.00
_cell.angle_gamma   90.00
#
_symmetry.space_group_name_H-M   'P 1'
#
loop_
_entity.id
_entity.type
_entity.pdbx_description
1 polymer ?
#
loop_
_entity_poly.entity_id
_entity_poly.type
_entity_poly.pdbx_seq_one_letter_code
_entity_poly.pdbx_strand_id
1 'polypeptide(L)'
;NSISSITESISLAIIAPDGKDGMIKHAKESVKKNIPFLFDPGQGLPMFDKAELINFIEQAHYIALNDYELQLVLDKTNLTLPQLASSVDALIITKGSQGSSIYANDEENIIKAIKINTPIDPTGCGDAYRAGLIYGILNNSK
;
A
#
# COMPACT_ATOMS: atom_id res chain seq x y z
N ASN A 1 -5.24 -15.83 13.27
CA ASN A 1 -5.97 -15.93 12.02
C ASN A 1 -4.98 -16.27 10.89
N SER A 2 -5.45 -16.84 9.79
CA SER A 2 -4.63 -17.25 8.64
C SER A 2 -5.44 -17.11 7.36
N ILE A 3 -4.86 -16.54 6.32
CA ILE A 3 -5.44 -16.51 4.97
C ILE A 3 -5.63 -17.95 4.46
N SER A 4 -4.77 -18.87 4.90
CA SER A 4 -4.84 -20.29 4.50
C SER A 4 -6.12 -21.00 4.97
N SER A 5 -6.80 -20.50 5.99
CA SER A 5 -8.06 -21.06 6.49
C SER A 5 -9.32 -20.53 5.78
N ILE A 6 -9.17 -19.54 4.91
CA ILE A 6 -10.28 -18.97 4.14
C ILE A 6 -10.55 -19.87 2.93
N THR A 7 -11.79 -20.29 2.78
CA THR A 7 -12.26 -21.17 1.69
C THR A 7 -12.80 -20.41 0.49
N GLU A 8 -13.25 -19.16 0.71
CA GLU A 8 -13.75 -18.29 -0.34
C GLU A 8 -12.61 -17.77 -1.23
N SER A 9 -12.93 -17.42 -2.46
CA SER A 9 -11.98 -16.78 -3.36
C SER A 9 -11.67 -15.36 -2.90
N ILE A 10 -10.38 -15.03 -2.81
CA ILE A 10 -9.90 -13.70 -2.46
C ILE A 10 -9.30 -13.06 -3.72
N SER A 11 -9.88 -11.95 -4.16
CA SER A 11 -9.39 -11.22 -5.33
C SER A 11 -8.22 -10.30 -5.02
N LEU A 12 -8.15 -9.76 -3.80
CA LEU A 12 -7.09 -8.87 -3.32
C LEU A 12 -7.01 -8.97 -1.80
N ALA A 13 -5.80 -9.05 -1.26
CA ALA A 13 -5.55 -8.91 0.16
C ALA A 13 -4.95 -7.53 0.48
N ILE A 14 -5.15 -7.06 1.70
CA ILE A 14 -4.47 -5.87 2.24
C ILE A 14 -3.62 -6.32 3.40
N ILE A 15 -2.33 -6.03 3.33
CA ILE A 15 -1.39 -6.20 4.44
C ILE A 15 -1.24 -4.84 5.11
N ALA A 16 -2.13 -4.59 6.07
CA ALA A 16 -2.21 -3.34 6.83
C ALA A 16 -1.55 -3.51 8.21
N PRO A 17 -1.35 -2.42 8.98
CA PRO A 17 -0.69 -2.48 10.28
C PRO A 17 -1.33 -3.49 11.23
N ASP A 18 -0.58 -4.51 11.54
CA ASP A 18 -0.83 -5.56 12.52
C ASP A 18 0.51 -5.88 13.20
N GLY A 19 0.61 -6.90 13.99
CA GLY A 19 1.94 -7.31 14.49
C GLY A 19 2.87 -7.74 13.34
N LYS A 20 4.16 -7.42 13.44
CA LYS A 20 5.20 -7.71 12.42
C LYS A 20 5.09 -9.14 11.86
N ASP A 21 5.04 -10.13 12.77
CA ASP A 21 4.96 -11.54 12.38
C ASP A 21 3.67 -11.88 11.63
N GLY A 22 2.55 -11.24 12.00
CA GLY A 22 1.26 -11.36 11.33
C GLY A 22 1.33 -10.85 9.90
N MET A 23 1.90 -9.67 9.69
CA MET A 23 2.05 -9.07 8.36
C MET A 23 2.94 -9.93 7.47
N ILE A 24 4.11 -10.39 7.97
CA ILE A 24 5.01 -11.27 7.22
C ILE A 24 4.32 -12.60 6.88
N LYS A 25 3.58 -13.18 7.81
CA LYS A 25 2.83 -14.41 7.58
C LYS A 25 1.78 -14.23 6.50
N HIS A 26 0.98 -13.17 6.57
CA HIS A 26 -0.09 -12.92 5.61
C HIS A 26 0.46 -12.66 4.20
N ALA A 27 1.57 -11.94 4.05
CA ALA A 27 2.24 -11.77 2.77
C ALA A 27 2.67 -13.11 2.17
N LYS A 28 3.37 -13.96 2.95
CA LYS A 28 3.78 -15.31 2.53
C LYS A 28 2.60 -16.20 2.13
N GLU A 29 1.50 -16.14 2.88
CA GLU A 29 0.29 -16.90 2.57
C GLU A 29 -0.40 -16.41 1.29
N SER A 30 -0.40 -15.09 1.06
CA SER A 30 -0.92 -14.49 -0.18
C SER A 30 -0.13 -14.94 -1.39
N VAL A 31 1.20 -14.86 -1.33
CA VAL A 31 2.08 -15.37 -2.40
C VAL A 31 1.84 -16.85 -2.67
N LYS A 32 1.80 -17.68 -1.61
CA LYS A 32 1.56 -19.12 -1.75
C LYS A 32 0.22 -19.47 -2.42
N LYS A 33 -0.80 -18.64 -2.22
CA LYS A 33 -2.14 -18.82 -2.81
C LYS A 33 -2.33 -18.05 -4.13
N ASN A 34 -1.30 -17.38 -4.65
CA ASN A 34 -1.37 -16.47 -5.80
C ASN A 34 -2.45 -15.40 -5.64
N ILE A 35 -2.59 -14.85 -4.43
CA ILE A 35 -3.49 -13.74 -4.13
C ILE A 35 -2.69 -12.45 -4.24
N PRO A 36 -3.05 -11.53 -5.16
CA PRO A 36 -2.41 -10.22 -5.20
C PRO A 36 -2.66 -9.47 -3.89
N PHE A 37 -1.67 -8.68 -3.45
CA PHE A 37 -1.87 -7.89 -2.25
C PHE A 37 -1.37 -6.45 -2.36
N LEU A 38 -2.04 -5.58 -1.63
CA LEU A 38 -1.64 -4.21 -1.34
C LEU A 38 -0.86 -4.21 -0.03
N PHE A 39 0.38 -3.73 -0.05
CA PHE A 39 1.18 -3.49 1.15
C PHE A 39 0.96 -2.06 1.64
N ASP A 40 0.43 -1.93 2.82
CA ASP A 40 0.12 -0.67 3.51
C ASP A 40 0.68 -0.73 4.93
N PRO A 41 1.99 -0.51 5.10
CA PRO A 41 2.64 -0.72 6.39
C PRO A 41 2.22 0.29 7.45
N GLY A 42 1.76 1.48 7.06
CA GLY A 42 1.32 2.52 7.96
C GLY A 42 2.30 2.74 9.13
N GLN A 43 1.74 2.90 10.31
CA GLN A 43 2.52 3.05 11.56
C GLN A 43 3.39 1.83 11.92
N GLY A 44 3.19 0.68 11.28
CA GLY A 44 4.01 -0.51 11.46
C GLY A 44 5.36 -0.46 10.74
N LEU A 45 5.55 0.48 9.81
CA LEU A 45 6.75 0.57 8.99
C LEU A 45 8.08 0.59 9.77
N PRO A 46 8.21 1.28 10.92
CA PRO A 46 9.45 1.27 11.69
C PRO A 46 9.91 -0.11 12.19
N MET A 47 8.98 -1.07 12.35
CA MET A 47 9.27 -2.43 12.84
C MET A 47 10.10 -3.27 11.87
N PHE A 48 10.10 -2.93 10.58
CA PHE A 48 10.75 -3.72 9.54
C PHE A 48 12.19 -3.27 9.30
N ASP A 49 13.07 -4.23 9.10
CA ASP A 49 14.42 -3.96 8.60
C ASP A 49 14.46 -3.86 7.06
N LYS A 50 15.66 -3.58 6.52
CA LYS A 50 15.85 -3.44 5.08
C LYS A 50 15.45 -4.69 4.30
N ALA A 51 15.88 -5.87 4.76
CA ALA A 51 15.66 -7.12 4.04
C ALA A 51 14.16 -7.48 4.02
N GLU A 52 13.48 -7.26 5.13
CA GLU A 52 12.03 -7.46 5.25
C GLU A 52 11.24 -6.52 4.33
N LEU A 53 11.63 -5.23 4.27
CA LEU A 53 10.98 -4.26 3.38
C LEU A 53 11.21 -4.60 1.91
N ILE A 54 12.43 -4.95 1.52
CA ILE A 54 12.71 -5.40 0.14
C ILE A 54 11.84 -6.61 -0.21
N ASN A 55 11.75 -7.59 0.71
CA ASN A 55 10.92 -8.77 0.48
C ASN A 55 9.43 -8.45 0.32
N PHE A 56 8.89 -7.47 1.06
CA PHE A 56 7.51 -6.99 0.85
C PHE A 56 7.36 -6.30 -0.51
N ILE A 57 8.30 -5.44 -0.90
CA ILE A 57 8.30 -4.70 -2.16
C ILE A 57 8.32 -5.67 -3.35
N GLU A 58 9.15 -6.69 -3.30
CA GLU A 58 9.27 -7.70 -4.36
C GLU A 58 8.03 -8.59 -4.51
N GLN A 59 7.23 -8.73 -3.47
CA GLN A 59 6.05 -9.60 -3.45
C GLN A 59 4.72 -8.86 -3.63
N ALA A 60 4.68 -7.56 -3.30
CA ALA A 60 3.47 -6.76 -3.38
C ALA A 60 3.13 -6.42 -4.84
N HIS A 61 1.84 -6.43 -5.16
CA HIS A 61 1.33 -5.89 -6.42
C HIS A 61 1.11 -4.38 -6.32
N TYR A 62 0.69 -3.93 -5.15
CA TYR A 62 0.40 -2.53 -4.86
C TYR A 62 1.08 -2.12 -3.56
N ILE A 63 1.54 -0.86 -3.50
CA ILE A 63 2.06 -0.27 -2.27
C ILE A 63 1.35 1.07 -2.05
N ALA A 64 0.83 1.28 -0.84
CA ALA A 64 0.26 2.56 -0.45
C ALA A 64 1.05 3.13 0.74
N LEU A 65 1.52 4.35 0.59
CA LEU A 65 2.32 5.06 1.58
C LEU A 65 1.83 6.51 1.68
N ASN A 66 2.05 7.16 2.80
CA ASN A 66 2.06 8.61 2.83
C ASN A 66 3.47 9.15 2.50
N ASP A 67 3.62 10.46 2.39
CA ASP A 67 4.90 11.10 2.06
C ASP A 67 6.01 10.82 3.09
N TYR A 68 5.67 10.77 4.39
CA TYR A 68 6.60 10.41 5.46
C TYR A 68 7.02 8.93 5.37
N GLU A 69 6.06 8.03 5.17
CA GLU A 69 6.31 6.59 5.02
C GLU A 69 7.15 6.30 3.78
N LEU A 70 6.89 6.99 2.67
CA LEU A 70 7.72 6.91 1.47
C LEU A 70 9.17 7.22 1.78
N GLN A 71 9.43 8.37 2.42
CA GLN A 71 10.80 8.75 2.75
C GLN A 71 11.48 7.69 3.62
N LEU A 72 10.78 7.17 4.61
CA LEU A 72 11.31 6.13 5.50
C LEU A 72 11.61 4.82 4.75
N VAL A 73 10.77 4.43 3.78
CA VAL A 73 11.04 3.25 2.91
C VAL A 73 12.30 3.49 2.09
N LEU A 74 12.43 4.64 1.44
CA LEU A 74 13.59 4.97 0.60
C LEU A 74 14.88 4.98 1.44
N ASP A 75 14.86 5.60 2.62
CA ASP A 75 16.01 5.67 3.52
C ASP A 75 16.43 4.28 4.01
N LYS A 76 15.48 3.45 4.41
CA LYS A 76 15.78 2.09 4.90
C LYS A 76 16.24 1.13 3.81
N THR A 77 15.69 1.24 2.61
CA THR A 77 15.98 0.31 1.51
C THR A 77 17.14 0.75 0.64
N ASN A 78 17.47 2.05 0.62
CA ASN A 78 18.35 2.72 -0.35
C ASN A 78 17.82 2.63 -1.80
N LEU A 79 16.53 2.42 -2.00
CA LEU A 79 15.88 2.53 -3.30
C LEU A 79 15.60 4.00 -3.62
N THR A 80 15.59 4.31 -4.90
CA THR A 80 15.02 5.58 -5.39
C THR A 80 13.52 5.44 -5.65
N LEU A 81 12.81 6.56 -5.72
CA LEU A 81 11.37 6.54 -6.04
C LEU A 81 11.07 5.83 -7.38
N PRO A 82 11.81 6.07 -8.49
CA PRO A 82 11.60 5.31 -9.72
C PRO A 82 11.82 3.80 -9.57
N GLN A 83 12.82 3.38 -8.80
CA GLN A 83 13.07 1.96 -8.53
C GLN A 83 11.92 1.33 -7.74
N LEU A 84 11.42 2.03 -6.70
CA LEU A 84 10.29 1.56 -5.93
C LEU A 84 9.01 1.48 -6.80
N ALA A 85 8.74 2.50 -7.61
CA ALA A 85 7.58 2.54 -8.49
C ALA A 85 7.62 1.41 -9.55
N SER A 86 8.80 1.13 -10.13
CA SER A 86 8.95 0.06 -11.12
C SER A 86 8.92 -1.35 -10.53
N SER A 87 8.97 -1.50 -9.22
CA SER A 87 8.93 -2.81 -8.55
C SER A 87 7.52 -3.34 -8.33
N VAL A 88 6.47 -2.55 -8.57
CA VAL A 88 5.07 -2.90 -8.30
C VAL A 88 4.17 -2.48 -9.46
N ASP A 89 2.96 -3.05 -9.52
CA ASP A 89 1.96 -2.69 -10.54
C ASP A 89 1.46 -1.24 -10.35
N ALA A 90 1.31 -0.80 -9.09
CA ALA A 90 1.10 0.61 -8.77
C ALA A 90 1.64 0.98 -7.37
N LEU A 91 2.29 2.15 -7.31
CA LEU A 91 2.73 2.80 -6.08
C LEU A 91 1.84 4.03 -5.84
N ILE A 92 1.17 4.06 -4.71
CA ILE A 92 0.25 5.13 -4.32
C ILE A 92 0.87 5.94 -3.19
N ILE A 93 1.00 7.25 -3.39
CA ILE A 93 1.54 8.18 -2.38
C ILE A 93 0.47 9.19 -2.01
N THR A 94 -0.02 9.12 -0.79
CA THR A 94 -0.98 10.09 -0.25
C THR A 94 -0.25 11.29 0.35
N LYS A 95 -0.75 12.50 0.05
CA LYS A 95 -0.12 13.79 0.42
C LYS A 95 -1.10 14.70 1.19
N GLY A 96 -1.98 14.10 1.97
CA GLY A 96 -2.99 14.80 2.77
C GLY A 96 -3.85 15.74 1.92
N SER A 97 -3.90 17.03 2.29
CA SER A 97 -4.68 18.05 1.56
C SER A 97 -4.19 18.34 0.14
N GLN A 98 -3.03 17.85 -0.25
CA GLN A 98 -2.51 17.98 -1.61
C GLN A 98 -3.03 16.89 -2.55
N GLY A 99 -3.70 15.86 -2.01
CA GLY A 99 -4.21 14.73 -2.78
C GLY A 99 -3.27 13.54 -2.76
N SER A 100 -3.07 12.91 -3.92
CA SER A 100 -2.21 11.75 -4.06
C SER A 100 -1.53 11.69 -5.43
N SER A 101 -0.42 10.95 -5.51
CA SER A 101 0.21 10.53 -6.75
C SER A 101 0.11 9.03 -6.88
N ILE A 102 -0.25 8.53 -8.06
CA ILE A 102 -0.26 7.11 -8.41
C ILE A 102 0.75 6.90 -9.54
N TYR A 103 1.75 6.09 -9.28
CA TYR A 103 2.75 5.65 -10.24
C TYR A 103 2.35 4.26 -10.74
N ALA A 104 2.01 4.15 -12.01
CA ALA A 104 1.63 2.91 -12.68
C ALA A 104 1.93 3.02 -14.18
N ASN A 105 2.34 1.92 -14.82
CA ASN A 105 2.66 1.87 -16.26
C ASN A 105 3.69 2.93 -16.69
N ASP A 106 4.70 3.19 -15.86
CA ASP A 106 5.74 4.20 -16.07
C ASP A 106 5.24 5.66 -16.11
N GLU A 107 4.01 5.89 -15.65
CA GLU A 107 3.39 7.22 -15.59
C GLU A 107 3.08 7.63 -14.15
N GLU A 108 3.14 8.94 -13.88
CA GLU A 108 2.63 9.55 -12.65
C GLU A 108 1.27 10.20 -12.89
N ASN A 109 0.25 9.73 -12.20
CA ASN A 109 -1.09 10.32 -12.20
C ASN A 109 -1.32 11.08 -10.90
N ILE A 110 -1.51 12.39 -10.99
CA ILE A 110 -1.74 13.27 -9.84
C ILE A 110 -3.24 13.45 -9.63
N ILE A 111 -3.73 13.06 -8.46
CA ILE A 111 -5.13 13.20 -8.06
C ILE A 111 -5.23 14.28 -6.99
N LYS A 112 -5.90 15.39 -7.33
CA LYS A 112 -6.09 16.50 -6.40
C LYS A 112 -7.06 16.14 -5.30
N ALA A 113 -6.78 16.59 -4.08
CA ALA A 113 -7.74 16.47 -2.98
C ALA A 113 -8.98 17.33 -3.25
N ILE A 114 -10.14 16.83 -2.83
CA ILE A 114 -11.36 17.62 -2.82
C ILE A 114 -11.23 18.68 -1.71
N LYS A 115 -11.42 19.95 -2.08
CA LYS A 115 -11.40 21.05 -1.10
C LYS A 115 -12.62 20.96 -0.19
N ILE A 116 -12.37 20.93 1.10
CA ILE A 116 -13.41 21.03 2.14
C ILE A 116 -13.26 22.37 2.86
N ASN A 117 -14.36 23.06 3.10
CA ASN A 117 -14.34 24.39 3.70
C ASN A 117 -13.97 24.36 5.19
N THR A 118 -14.36 23.32 5.90
CA THR A 118 -14.09 23.18 7.34
C THR A 118 -13.78 21.71 7.65
N PRO A 119 -12.51 21.32 7.76
CA PRO A 119 -12.16 19.99 8.23
C PRO A 119 -12.56 19.87 9.71
N ILE A 120 -13.31 18.82 10.04
CA ILE A 120 -13.77 18.56 11.41
C ILE A 120 -12.85 17.54 12.08
N ASP A 121 -12.64 16.41 11.44
CA ASP A 121 -11.82 15.31 11.96
C ASP A 121 -11.16 14.56 10.79
N PRO A 122 -9.82 14.44 10.76
CA PRO A 122 -9.10 13.70 9.73
C PRO A 122 -9.09 12.18 9.97
N THR A 123 -9.62 11.71 11.11
CA THR A 123 -9.62 10.27 11.45
C THR A 123 -10.37 9.48 10.40
N GLY A 124 -9.78 8.38 9.93
CA GLY A 124 -10.37 7.52 8.92
C GLY A 124 -10.27 8.02 7.46
N CYS A 125 -9.71 9.21 7.20
CA CYS A 125 -9.51 9.68 5.83
C CYS A 125 -8.62 8.72 5.02
N GLY A 126 -7.59 8.15 5.65
CA GLY A 126 -6.73 7.13 5.04
C GLY A 126 -7.51 5.87 4.68
N ASP A 127 -8.36 5.39 5.58
CA ASP A 127 -9.16 4.18 5.38
C ASP A 127 -10.22 4.40 4.29
N ALA A 128 -10.86 5.55 4.26
CA ALA A 128 -11.79 5.93 3.20
C ALA A 128 -11.11 6.00 1.83
N TYR A 129 -9.89 6.57 1.77
CA TYR A 129 -9.10 6.60 0.55
C TYR A 129 -8.77 5.18 0.06
N ARG A 130 -8.31 4.31 0.97
CA ARG A 130 -8.00 2.92 0.66
C ARG A 130 -9.22 2.15 0.17
N ALA A 131 -10.38 2.36 0.78
CA ALA A 131 -11.63 1.73 0.33
C ALA A 131 -11.97 2.12 -1.11
N GLY A 132 -11.86 3.40 -1.47
CA GLY A 132 -12.04 3.87 -2.84
C GLY A 132 -11.01 3.30 -3.81
N LEU A 133 -9.74 3.25 -3.43
CA LEU A 133 -8.66 2.65 -4.22
C LEU A 133 -8.92 1.18 -4.52
N ILE A 134 -9.28 0.40 -3.51
CA ILE A 134 -9.58 -1.04 -3.65
C ILE A 134 -10.79 -1.24 -4.57
N TYR A 135 -11.84 -0.44 -4.38
CA TYR A 135 -12.99 -0.48 -5.25
C TYR A 135 -12.60 -0.23 -6.72
N GLY A 136 -11.74 0.78 -6.97
CA GLY A 136 -11.21 1.08 -8.30
C GLY A 136 -10.41 -0.08 -8.89
N ILE A 137 -9.48 -0.65 -8.13
CA ILE A 137 -8.65 -1.79 -8.57
C ILE A 137 -9.53 -2.99 -8.94
N LEU A 138 -10.49 -3.37 -8.10
CA LEU A 138 -11.34 -4.54 -8.31
C LEU A 138 -12.33 -4.37 -9.47
N ASN A 139 -12.67 -3.13 -9.83
CA ASN A 139 -13.60 -2.83 -10.93
C ASN A 139 -12.89 -2.31 -12.19
N ASN A 140 -11.56 -2.41 -12.27
CA ASN A 140 -10.76 -1.90 -13.39
C ASN A 140 -11.09 -0.43 -13.73
N SER A 141 -11.39 0.38 -12.72
CA SER A 141 -11.64 1.81 -12.90
C SER A 141 -10.34 2.50 -13.32
N LYS A 142 -10.43 3.32 -14.37
CA LYS A 142 -9.31 4.11 -14.89
C LYS A 142 -9.13 5.39 -14.08
#